data_66108ec0a71366ea138749529f5867c6
#
_entry.id   66108ec0a71366ea138749529f5867c6
#
_cell.length_a   1.000
_cell.length_b   1.000
_cell.length_c   1.000
_cell.angle_alpha   90.00
_cell.angle_beta   90.00
_cell.angle_gamma   90.00
#
_symmetry.space_group_name_H-M   'P 1'
#
loop_
_entity.id
_entity.type
_entity.pdbx_description
1 polymer ?
#
loop_
_entity_poly.entity_id
_entity_poly.type
_entity_poly.pdbx_seq_one_letter_code
_entity_poly.pdbx_strand_id
1 'polypeptide(L)'
;SQDSGKDIVINDSGFDEEETGGDDKAEKKPKTPLTDEEKAARKEMKKKKEMRKNAISILRGISIRMPMLIYGCDLKDGEDITIDNFAEHIDPRSWEEFMPQGITKQHFNNFKKYYDPEIFLEAGRQIRARARKADGLPVKERIRHIVEIFSSFRNPDKETVLTPWRVVNMHLSDTIGGYDFYEESHTEMLNEPRLVDRGSVTNRVFMGQDTRILELNSKSGLYPLYMAYSIWRERCREWERQGFFEVDKMTIEEEQLAWDDVIANNIFVVCKTPMAVSITKRT
;
A
#
# COMPACT_ATOMS: atom_id res chain seq x y z
N SER A 1 -13.87 -14.52 9.41
CA SER A 1 -14.68 -13.46 10.02
C SER A 1 -14.35 -12.14 9.34
N GLN A 2 -15.38 -11.53 8.88
CA GLN A 2 -15.43 -10.31 8.10
C GLN A 2 -14.80 -9.12 8.83
N ASP A 3 -14.12 -8.28 8.01
CA ASP A 3 -14.19 -6.84 8.06
C ASP A 3 -13.41 -6.08 9.14
N SER A 4 -12.43 -5.35 8.73
CA SER A 4 -12.11 -4.03 9.27
C SER A 4 -11.22 -3.18 8.36
N GLY A 5 -11.51 -3.14 7.06
CA GLY A 5 -11.13 -2.02 6.23
C GLY A 5 -12.18 -0.92 6.37
N LYS A 6 -12.26 -0.26 7.52
CA LYS A 6 -13.04 0.97 7.60
C LYS A 6 -12.33 2.02 6.74
N ASP A 7 -12.92 2.28 5.59
CA ASP A 7 -12.57 3.42 4.75
C ASP A 7 -12.49 4.68 5.64
N ILE A 8 -11.53 5.54 5.39
CA ILE A 8 -11.52 6.89 5.95
C ILE A 8 -12.80 7.56 5.43
N VAL A 9 -13.82 7.62 6.27
CA VAL A 9 -15.13 8.11 5.87
C VAL A 9 -15.03 9.61 5.67
N ILE A 10 -15.28 10.03 4.44
CA ILE A 10 -15.53 11.44 4.12
C ILE A 10 -16.89 11.75 4.76
N ASN A 11 -16.95 12.74 5.64
CA ASN A 11 -18.22 13.19 6.22
C ASN A 11 -19.15 13.69 5.11
N ASP A 12 -20.14 12.87 4.77
CA ASP A 12 -21.03 13.08 3.63
C ASP A 12 -22.25 13.96 3.97
N SER A 13 -22.35 14.43 5.21
CA SER A 13 -23.51 15.25 5.66
C SER A 13 -23.70 16.60 4.94
N GLY A 14 -22.81 16.93 4.01
CA GLY A 14 -22.95 18.10 3.12
C GLY A 14 -23.22 17.73 1.65
N PHE A 15 -23.44 16.46 1.35
CA PHE A 15 -23.46 15.98 -0.04
C PHE A 15 -24.67 15.14 -0.43
N ASP A 16 -25.62 14.86 0.50
CA ASP A 16 -26.79 14.08 0.18
C ASP A 16 -27.90 14.94 -0.45
N GLU A 17 -28.05 14.83 -1.75
CA GLU A 17 -29.34 14.89 -2.42
C GLU A 17 -29.47 13.61 -3.25
N GLU A 18 -30.44 12.77 -2.88
CA GLU A 18 -30.78 11.50 -3.51
C GLU A 18 -31.10 11.66 -5.01
N GLU A 19 -30.35 10.96 -5.87
CA GLU A 19 -30.84 10.60 -7.20
C GLU A 19 -31.61 9.27 -7.10
N THR A 20 -32.94 9.35 -6.91
CA THR A 20 -33.80 8.21 -7.18
C THR A 20 -33.94 8.09 -8.70
N GLY A 21 -33.31 7.07 -9.27
CA GLY A 21 -33.52 6.65 -10.65
C GLY A 21 -34.86 5.94 -10.80
N GLY A 22 -35.86 6.63 -11.25
CA GLY A 22 -37.11 6.06 -11.75
C GLY A 22 -37.08 6.01 -13.28
N ASP A 23 -37.05 4.81 -13.83
CA ASP A 23 -37.28 4.55 -15.26
C ASP A 23 -38.79 4.62 -15.54
N ASP A 24 -39.28 5.81 -15.90
CA ASP A 24 -40.61 5.97 -16.44
C ASP A 24 -40.51 6.50 -17.89
N LYS A 25 -40.88 5.64 -18.81
CA LYS A 25 -41.12 6.00 -20.22
C LYS A 25 -42.39 6.86 -20.31
N ALA A 26 -42.25 8.17 -20.19
CA ALA A 26 -43.29 9.12 -20.47
C ALA A 26 -43.04 9.82 -21.80
N GLU A 27 -44.11 9.95 -22.59
CA GLU A 27 -44.20 10.57 -23.90
C GLU A 27 -43.49 11.94 -23.99
N LYS A 28 -42.67 12.12 -25.01
CA LYS A 28 -41.96 13.37 -25.31
C LYS A 28 -42.95 14.47 -25.73
N LYS A 29 -43.35 15.30 -24.80
CA LYS A 29 -43.99 16.60 -25.12
C LYS A 29 -42.99 17.53 -25.83
N PRO A 30 -43.45 18.39 -26.78
CA PRO A 30 -42.55 19.32 -27.47
C PRO A 30 -41.90 20.27 -26.47
N LYS A 31 -40.58 20.33 -26.45
CA LYS A 31 -39.81 21.20 -25.56
C LYS A 31 -39.95 22.65 -25.99
N THR A 32 -40.61 23.45 -25.19
CA THR A 32 -40.58 24.91 -25.31
C THR A 32 -39.15 25.42 -25.27
N PRO A 33 -38.72 26.34 -26.13
CA PRO A 33 -37.33 26.86 -26.06
C PRO A 33 -37.13 27.59 -24.74
N LEU A 34 -36.11 27.19 -24.02
CA LEU A 34 -35.67 27.75 -22.70
C LEU A 34 -35.40 29.25 -22.87
N THR A 35 -35.84 30.04 -21.92
CA THR A 35 -35.47 31.47 -21.82
C THR A 35 -33.98 31.64 -21.60
N ASP A 36 -33.42 32.80 -21.86
CA ASP A 36 -31.98 33.03 -21.67
C ASP A 36 -31.59 32.99 -20.20
N GLU A 37 -32.48 33.31 -19.26
CA GLU A 37 -32.32 33.15 -17.84
C GLU A 37 -32.27 31.68 -17.42
N GLU A 38 -33.16 30.85 -17.97
CA GLU A 38 -33.14 29.40 -17.73
C GLU A 38 -31.88 28.70 -18.28
N LYS A 39 -31.38 29.16 -19.42
CA LYS A 39 -30.12 28.69 -20.01
C LYS A 39 -28.92 29.07 -19.12
N ALA A 40 -28.93 30.30 -18.59
CA ALA A 40 -27.87 30.77 -17.66
C ALA A 40 -27.86 29.98 -16.35
N ALA A 41 -29.05 29.79 -15.74
CA ALA A 41 -29.23 29.00 -14.53
C ALA A 41 -28.79 27.54 -14.73
N ARG A 42 -29.13 26.92 -15.85
CA ARG A 42 -28.74 25.56 -16.21
C ARG A 42 -27.21 25.42 -16.43
N LYS A 43 -26.60 26.44 -17.02
CA LYS A 43 -25.14 26.52 -17.22
C LYS A 43 -24.42 26.63 -15.87
N GLU A 44 -24.96 27.43 -14.96
CA GLU A 44 -24.41 27.60 -13.61
C GLU A 44 -24.55 26.31 -12.78
N MET A 45 -25.70 25.64 -12.80
CA MET A 45 -25.91 24.34 -12.16
C MET A 45 -24.96 23.29 -12.72
N LYS A 46 -24.77 23.24 -14.06
CA LYS A 46 -23.83 22.32 -14.69
C LYS A 46 -22.38 22.57 -14.21
N LYS A 47 -22.00 23.85 -14.11
CA LYS A 47 -20.68 24.23 -13.59
C LYS A 47 -20.51 23.85 -12.11
N LYS A 48 -21.51 24.05 -11.27
CA LYS A 48 -21.49 23.63 -9.86
C LYS A 48 -21.39 22.10 -9.72
N LYS A 49 -22.14 21.34 -10.53
CA LYS A 49 -22.09 19.86 -10.56
C LYS A 49 -20.70 19.35 -11.00
N GLU A 50 -20.10 20.00 -11.98
CA GLU A 50 -18.75 19.66 -12.45
C GLU A 50 -17.66 19.97 -11.41
N MET A 51 -17.75 21.13 -10.75
CA MET A 51 -16.86 21.50 -9.64
C MET A 51 -16.97 20.51 -8.48
N ARG A 52 -18.20 20.09 -8.13
CA ARG A 52 -18.45 19.08 -7.07
C ARG A 52 -17.84 17.72 -7.43
N LYS A 53 -18.04 17.23 -8.65
CA LYS A 53 -17.44 15.98 -9.13
C LYS A 53 -15.91 16.03 -9.07
N ASN A 54 -15.34 17.16 -9.44
CA ASN A 54 -13.89 17.36 -9.41
C ASN A 54 -13.35 17.36 -7.98
N ALA A 55 -14.03 18.03 -7.06
CA ALA A 55 -13.66 18.04 -5.63
C ALA A 55 -13.72 16.62 -5.03
N ILE A 56 -14.77 15.85 -5.30
CA ILE A 56 -14.91 14.46 -4.83
C ILE A 56 -13.80 13.58 -5.40
N SER A 57 -13.45 13.74 -6.68
CA SER A 57 -12.36 13.00 -7.31
C SER A 57 -11.01 13.29 -6.65
N ILE A 58 -10.74 14.54 -6.34
CA ILE A 58 -9.52 14.97 -5.64
C ILE A 58 -9.47 14.37 -4.23
N LEU A 59 -10.54 14.50 -3.45
CA LEU A 59 -10.65 13.95 -2.10
C LEU A 59 -10.43 12.43 -2.09
N ARG A 60 -11.08 11.71 -3.01
CA ARG A 60 -10.90 10.26 -3.16
C ARG A 60 -9.45 9.91 -3.50
N GLY A 61 -8.85 10.63 -4.44
CA GLY A 61 -7.45 10.43 -4.84
C GLY A 61 -6.47 10.62 -3.68
N ILE A 62 -6.70 11.60 -2.81
CA ILE A 62 -5.91 11.83 -1.60
C ILE A 62 -6.15 10.70 -0.59
N SER A 63 -7.41 10.38 -0.28
CA SER A 63 -7.80 9.40 0.75
C SER A 63 -7.21 8.01 0.50
N ILE A 64 -7.18 7.56 -0.75
CA ILE A 64 -6.63 6.25 -1.14
C ILE A 64 -5.13 6.15 -0.80
N ARG A 65 -4.41 7.26 -0.82
CA ARG A 65 -2.94 7.30 -0.61
C ARG A 65 -2.53 7.52 0.84
N MET A 66 -3.42 8.09 1.66
CA MET A 66 -3.14 8.40 3.06
C MET A 66 -2.67 7.19 3.88
N PRO A 67 -3.30 6.00 3.82
CA PRO A 67 -2.91 4.88 4.66
C PRO A 67 -1.46 4.46 4.47
N MET A 68 -0.97 4.45 3.23
CA MET A 68 0.42 4.13 2.94
C MET A 68 1.38 5.19 3.45
N LEU A 69 1.04 6.45 3.31
CA LEU A 69 1.85 7.56 3.83
C LEU A 69 1.89 7.55 5.36
N ILE A 70 0.77 7.25 6.02
CA ILE A 70 0.70 7.07 7.48
C ILE A 70 1.58 5.89 7.91
N TYR A 71 1.54 4.78 7.17
CA TYR A 71 2.41 3.61 7.42
C TYR A 71 3.90 4.00 7.36
N GLY A 72 4.28 4.85 6.40
CA GLY A 72 5.66 5.28 6.19
C GLY A 72 6.12 6.45 7.08
N CYS A 73 5.22 7.17 7.75
CA CYS A 73 5.62 8.30 8.59
C CYS A 73 6.51 7.86 9.75
N ASP A 74 7.66 8.51 9.87
CA ASP A 74 8.57 8.34 10.99
C ASP A 74 8.19 9.31 12.10
N LEU A 75 7.61 8.77 13.18
CA LEU A 75 7.11 9.55 14.31
C LEU A 75 7.87 9.17 15.57
N LYS A 76 8.04 10.14 16.46
CA LYS A 76 8.53 9.91 17.81
C LYS A 76 7.54 9.08 18.62
N ASP A 77 8.05 8.41 19.66
CA ASP A 77 7.19 7.67 20.58
C ASP A 77 6.15 8.59 21.21
N GLY A 78 4.89 8.16 21.15
CA GLY A 78 3.76 8.92 21.69
C GLY A 78 3.22 10.02 20.78
N GLU A 79 3.82 10.26 19.61
CA GLU A 79 3.32 11.22 18.64
C GLU A 79 2.22 10.60 17.77
N ASP A 80 1.13 11.32 17.59
CA ASP A 80 0.02 10.95 16.73
C ASP A 80 0.02 11.72 15.41
N ILE A 81 -0.41 11.05 14.34
CA ILE A 81 -0.74 11.71 13.08
C ILE A 81 -2.18 12.18 13.15
N THR A 82 -2.35 13.49 13.06
CA THR A 82 -3.65 14.14 12.96
C THR A 82 -3.86 14.66 11.54
N ILE A 83 -5.11 14.96 11.18
CA ILE A 83 -5.41 15.57 9.88
C ILE A 83 -4.70 16.93 9.72
N ASP A 84 -4.41 17.62 10.83
CA ASP A 84 -3.76 18.92 10.81
C ASP A 84 -2.26 18.85 10.57
N ASN A 85 -1.56 17.86 11.18
CA ASN A 85 -0.11 17.72 11.02
C ASN A 85 0.31 16.74 9.92
N PHE A 86 -0.61 16.00 9.31
CA PHE A 86 -0.32 14.98 8.30
C PHE A 86 0.60 15.47 7.17
N ALA A 87 0.27 16.63 6.59
CA ALA A 87 1.05 17.18 5.49
C ALA A 87 2.46 17.64 5.91
N GLU A 88 2.68 17.95 7.18
CA GLU A 88 3.97 18.40 7.71
C GLU A 88 4.97 17.26 7.82
N HIS A 89 4.48 16.04 8.12
CA HIS A 89 5.31 14.83 8.21
C HIS A 89 5.82 14.31 6.87
N ILE A 90 5.36 14.87 5.74
CA ILE A 90 5.71 14.42 4.40
C ILE A 90 6.53 15.52 3.72
N ASP A 91 7.76 15.23 3.31
CA ASP A 91 8.58 16.18 2.57
C ASP A 91 8.00 16.48 1.17
N PRO A 92 8.35 17.61 0.54
CA PRO A 92 7.76 18.01 -0.73
C PRO A 92 7.97 17.01 -1.87
N ARG A 93 9.14 16.36 -1.94
CA ARG A 93 9.44 15.37 -2.99
C ARG A 93 8.62 14.09 -2.80
N SER A 94 8.46 13.65 -1.56
CA SER A 94 7.60 12.52 -1.22
C SER A 94 6.13 12.84 -1.50
N TRP A 95 5.70 14.06 -1.20
CA TRP A 95 4.35 14.50 -1.54
C TRP A 95 4.08 14.41 -3.04
N GLU A 96 5.00 14.91 -3.87
CA GLU A 96 4.89 14.85 -5.33
C GLU A 96 4.89 13.41 -5.86
N GLU A 97 5.69 12.51 -5.25
CA GLU A 97 5.77 11.11 -5.68
C GLU A 97 4.52 10.30 -5.37
N PHE A 98 3.92 10.52 -4.19
CA PHE A 98 2.84 9.67 -3.68
C PHE A 98 1.44 10.26 -3.88
N MET A 99 1.28 11.57 -4.00
CA MET A 99 -0.03 12.20 -4.21
C MET A 99 -0.41 12.25 -5.68
N PRO A 100 -1.71 12.44 -6.00
CA PRO A 100 -2.14 12.60 -7.40
C PRO A 100 -1.43 13.77 -8.05
N GLN A 101 -1.11 13.64 -9.33
CA GLN A 101 -0.45 14.68 -10.10
C GLN A 101 -1.18 16.03 -9.99
N GLY A 102 -0.44 17.08 -9.67
CA GLY A 102 -0.98 18.44 -9.51
C GLY A 102 -1.65 18.72 -8.16
N ILE A 103 -1.75 17.75 -7.26
CA ILE A 103 -2.29 17.96 -5.90
C ILE A 103 -1.18 18.39 -4.96
N THR A 104 -1.16 19.68 -4.62
CA THR A 104 -0.21 20.26 -3.68
C THR A 104 -0.68 20.12 -2.23
N LYS A 105 0.23 20.35 -1.27
CA LYS A 105 -0.14 20.45 0.16
C LYS A 105 -1.14 21.57 0.42
N GLN A 106 -1.11 22.64 -0.36
CA GLN A 106 -2.11 23.73 -0.27
C GLN A 106 -3.51 23.23 -0.69
N HIS A 107 -3.59 22.41 -1.74
CA HIS A 107 -4.86 21.76 -2.10
C HIS A 107 -5.37 20.90 -0.95
N PHE A 108 -4.50 20.06 -0.37
CA PHE A 108 -4.87 19.24 0.80
C PHE A 108 -5.38 20.11 1.96
N ASN A 109 -4.70 21.19 2.32
CA ASN A 109 -5.11 22.08 3.40
C ASN A 109 -6.50 22.72 3.15
N ASN A 110 -6.86 22.97 1.91
CA ASN A 110 -8.18 23.48 1.54
C ASN A 110 -9.26 22.40 1.68
N PHE A 111 -8.90 21.13 1.52
CA PHE A 111 -9.81 19.99 1.58
C PHE A 111 -9.84 19.28 2.93
N LYS A 112 -8.87 19.48 3.82
CA LYS A 112 -8.79 18.76 5.10
C LYS A 112 -10.03 18.91 5.98
N LYS A 113 -10.78 20.00 5.84
CA LYS A 113 -12.06 20.27 6.54
C LYS A 113 -13.18 19.27 6.23
N TYR A 114 -13.05 18.47 5.14
CA TYR A 114 -14.03 17.46 4.75
C TYR A 114 -13.73 16.08 5.35
N TYR A 115 -12.61 15.93 6.06
CA TYR A 115 -12.27 14.70 6.77
C TYR A 115 -12.73 14.80 8.22
N ASP A 116 -13.17 13.66 8.77
CA ASP A 116 -13.43 13.54 10.20
C ASP A 116 -12.10 13.39 10.95
N PRO A 117 -11.73 14.33 11.85
CA PRO A 117 -10.44 14.28 12.53
C PRO A 117 -10.28 13.08 13.47
N GLU A 118 -11.37 12.60 14.11
CA GLU A 118 -11.34 11.47 15.04
C GLU A 118 -11.16 10.16 14.29
N ILE A 119 -11.89 9.99 13.18
CA ILE A 119 -11.75 8.81 12.30
C ILE A 119 -10.35 8.77 11.70
N PHE A 120 -9.81 9.90 11.25
CA PHE A 120 -8.45 9.97 10.71
C PHE A 120 -7.40 9.57 11.76
N LEU A 121 -7.51 10.12 12.97
CA LEU A 121 -6.60 9.82 14.08
C LEU A 121 -6.64 8.33 14.45
N GLU A 122 -7.83 7.76 14.59
CA GLU A 122 -8.00 6.36 14.96
C GLU A 122 -7.48 5.42 13.86
N ALA A 123 -7.76 5.71 12.59
CA ALA A 123 -7.22 4.96 11.46
C ALA A 123 -5.67 5.00 11.45
N GLY A 124 -5.09 6.14 11.73
CA GLY A 124 -3.63 6.30 11.84
C GLY A 124 -3.03 5.46 12.96
N ARG A 125 -3.65 5.48 14.14
CA ARG A 125 -3.25 4.66 15.29
C ARG A 125 -3.33 3.17 14.97
N GLN A 126 -4.42 2.72 14.32
CA GLN A 126 -4.61 1.30 13.95
C GLN A 126 -3.57 0.82 12.95
N ILE A 127 -3.27 1.58 11.90
CA ILE A 127 -2.23 1.23 10.91
C ILE A 127 -0.88 1.06 11.62
N ARG A 128 -0.52 1.99 12.48
CA ARG A 128 0.75 1.96 13.21
C ARG A 128 0.82 0.84 14.25
N ALA A 129 -0.26 0.59 14.97
CA ALA A 129 -0.35 -0.51 15.93
C ALA A 129 -0.18 -1.87 15.22
N ARG A 130 -0.83 -2.06 14.07
CA ARG A 130 -0.68 -3.26 13.26
C ARG A 130 0.76 -3.41 12.75
N ALA A 131 1.39 -2.34 12.27
CA ALA A 131 2.78 -2.38 11.83
C ALA A 131 3.72 -2.80 12.97
N ARG A 132 3.62 -2.19 14.16
CA ARG A 132 4.42 -2.56 15.33
C ARG A 132 4.20 -3.99 15.81
N LYS A 133 2.97 -4.50 15.69
CA LYS A 133 2.68 -5.89 16.04
C LYS A 133 3.47 -6.88 15.18
N ALA A 134 3.78 -6.52 13.95
CA ALA A 134 4.58 -7.36 13.06
C ALA A 134 6.01 -7.58 13.57
N ASP A 135 6.60 -6.59 14.25
CA ASP A 135 8.00 -6.63 14.70
C ASP A 135 8.31 -7.79 15.67
N GLY A 136 7.32 -8.25 16.42
CA GLY A 136 7.45 -9.36 17.38
C GLY A 136 7.10 -10.74 16.83
N LEU A 137 6.82 -10.87 15.52
CA LEU A 137 6.43 -12.13 14.91
C LEU A 137 7.62 -12.85 14.27
N PRO A 138 7.58 -14.21 14.15
CA PRO A 138 8.48 -14.96 13.30
C PRO A 138 8.50 -14.40 11.87
N VAL A 139 9.62 -14.57 11.16
CA VAL A 139 9.84 -13.92 9.84
C VAL A 139 8.69 -14.16 8.86
N LYS A 140 8.22 -15.41 8.72
CA LYS A 140 7.13 -15.74 7.80
C LYS A 140 5.81 -15.06 8.19
N GLU A 141 5.44 -15.13 9.47
CA GLU A 141 4.23 -14.52 10.01
C GLU A 141 4.28 -12.99 9.92
N ARG A 142 5.47 -12.40 10.14
CA ARG A 142 5.72 -10.96 9.95
C ARG A 142 5.42 -10.53 8.52
N ILE A 143 5.96 -11.25 7.53
CA ILE A 143 5.70 -10.97 6.11
C ILE A 143 4.21 -11.04 5.81
N ARG A 144 3.52 -12.10 6.24
CA ARG A 144 2.07 -12.24 6.07
C ARG A 144 1.31 -11.06 6.67
N HIS A 145 1.68 -10.65 7.88
CA HIS A 145 1.04 -9.54 8.55
C HIS A 145 1.26 -8.19 7.84
N ILE A 146 2.48 -7.94 7.35
CA ILE A 146 2.80 -6.76 6.53
C ILE A 146 1.97 -6.79 5.23
N VAL A 147 1.92 -7.92 4.55
CA VAL A 147 1.15 -8.10 3.32
C VAL A 147 -0.34 -7.85 3.54
N GLU A 148 -0.90 -8.28 4.68
CA GLU A 148 -2.28 -7.98 5.05
C GLU A 148 -2.51 -6.47 5.24
N ILE A 149 -1.56 -5.75 5.84
CA ILE A 149 -1.62 -4.29 5.96
C ILE A 149 -1.66 -3.67 4.56
N PHE A 150 -0.74 -4.04 3.67
CA PHE A 150 -0.70 -3.53 2.30
C PHE A 150 -1.94 -3.90 1.48
N SER A 151 -2.50 -5.08 1.69
CA SER A 151 -3.74 -5.53 1.02
C SER A 151 -4.97 -4.70 1.42
N SER A 152 -4.92 -4.06 2.58
CA SER A 152 -5.96 -3.13 3.04
C SER A 152 -5.85 -1.74 2.38
N PHE A 153 -4.72 -1.43 1.74
CA PHE A 153 -4.54 -0.16 1.03
C PHE A 153 -5.13 -0.25 -0.37
N ARG A 154 -6.02 0.66 -0.71
CA ARG A 154 -6.60 0.71 -2.06
C ARG A 154 -5.59 1.23 -3.07
N ASN A 155 -5.49 0.55 -4.20
CA ASN A 155 -4.77 1.07 -5.36
C ASN A 155 -5.69 1.94 -6.21
N PRO A 156 -5.24 3.14 -6.64
CA PRO A 156 -5.96 3.93 -7.61
C PRO A 156 -6.01 3.20 -8.97
N ASP A 157 -7.17 3.19 -9.61
CA ASP A 157 -7.42 2.45 -10.88
C ASP A 157 -6.51 2.84 -12.04
N LYS A 158 -5.88 4.02 -11.99
CA LYS A 158 -5.09 4.58 -13.11
C LYS A 158 -3.62 4.85 -12.81
N GLU A 159 -3.23 4.83 -11.55
CA GLU A 159 -1.85 5.10 -11.12
C GLU A 159 -1.45 4.08 -10.08
N THR A 160 -0.63 3.12 -10.46
CA THR A 160 -0.14 2.10 -9.54
C THR A 160 0.95 2.69 -8.64
N VAL A 161 0.59 3.04 -7.42
CA VAL A 161 1.55 3.46 -6.39
C VAL A 161 2.18 2.22 -5.73
N LEU A 162 1.45 1.10 -5.72
CA LEU A 162 1.82 -0.17 -5.10
C LEU A 162 1.63 -1.32 -6.07
N THR A 163 2.68 -2.11 -6.28
CA THR A 163 2.53 -3.43 -6.90
C THR A 163 2.01 -4.40 -5.83
N PRO A 164 0.85 -5.04 -6.03
CA PRO A 164 0.30 -5.98 -5.05
C PRO A 164 1.24 -7.16 -4.82
N TRP A 165 1.27 -7.68 -3.58
CA TRP A 165 2.11 -8.83 -3.21
C TRP A 165 1.91 -10.04 -4.13
N ARG A 166 0.66 -10.32 -4.53
CA ARG A 166 0.35 -11.36 -5.50
C ARG A 166 1.11 -11.19 -6.82
N VAL A 167 1.17 -9.96 -7.33
CA VAL A 167 1.86 -9.65 -8.59
C VAL A 167 3.39 -9.75 -8.43
N VAL A 168 3.93 -9.34 -7.27
CA VAL A 168 5.36 -9.52 -6.96
C VAL A 168 5.73 -10.99 -6.98
N ASN A 169 4.94 -11.84 -6.31
CA ASN A 169 5.17 -13.29 -6.28
C ASN A 169 5.08 -13.90 -7.68
N MET A 170 4.01 -13.62 -8.42
CA MET A 170 3.84 -14.10 -9.79
C MET A 170 5.03 -13.70 -10.67
N HIS A 171 5.41 -12.41 -10.64
CA HIS A 171 6.50 -11.92 -11.49
C HIS A 171 7.84 -12.57 -11.15
N LEU A 172 8.21 -12.63 -9.86
CA LEU A 172 9.52 -13.14 -9.45
C LEU A 172 9.58 -14.67 -9.51
N SER A 173 8.54 -15.38 -9.08
CA SER A 173 8.52 -16.83 -9.16
C SER A 173 8.55 -17.33 -10.61
N ASP A 174 7.89 -16.63 -11.54
CA ASP A 174 7.88 -17.00 -12.95
C ASP A 174 9.21 -16.69 -13.67
N THR A 175 9.97 -15.70 -13.22
CA THR A 175 11.21 -15.27 -13.88
C THR A 175 12.47 -15.85 -13.25
N ILE A 176 12.63 -15.74 -11.95
CA ILE A 176 13.85 -16.13 -11.24
C ILE A 176 13.65 -17.24 -10.22
N GLY A 177 12.41 -17.60 -9.93
CA GLY A 177 12.07 -18.57 -8.88
C GLY A 177 12.09 -17.97 -7.49
N GLY A 178 12.45 -18.78 -6.49
CA GLY A 178 12.44 -18.40 -5.07
C GLY A 178 11.21 -18.93 -4.35
N TYR A 179 10.87 -18.36 -3.17
CA TYR A 179 9.75 -18.84 -2.35
C TYR A 179 8.48 -18.05 -2.63
N ASP A 180 7.56 -18.70 -3.35
CA ASP A 180 6.26 -18.15 -3.72
C ASP A 180 5.25 -18.38 -2.58
N PHE A 181 4.61 -17.30 -2.15
CA PHE A 181 3.57 -17.33 -1.12
C PHE A 181 2.20 -17.75 -1.65
N TYR A 182 2.08 -18.00 -2.95
CA TYR A 182 0.84 -18.39 -3.60
C TYR A 182 0.96 -19.77 -4.25
N GLU A 183 -0.19 -20.39 -4.44
CA GLU A 183 -0.31 -21.56 -5.31
C GLU A 183 -0.09 -21.18 -6.80
N GLU A 184 -0.05 -22.15 -7.71
CA GLU A 184 0.34 -21.92 -9.12
C GLU A 184 -0.53 -20.92 -9.88
N SER A 185 -1.82 -20.83 -9.56
CA SER A 185 -2.74 -19.87 -10.20
C SER A 185 -2.65 -18.47 -9.60
N HIS A 186 -1.90 -18.29 -8.53
CA HIS A 186 -1.77 -17.04 -7.78
C HIS A 186 -3.12 -16.47 -7.30
N THR A 187 -4.11 -17.32 -7.03
CA THR A 187 -5.40 -16.89 -6.48
C THR A 187 -5.46 -17.01 -4.96
N GLU A 188 -4.80 -18.04 -4.40
CA GLU A 188 -4.81 -18.31 -2.96
C GLU A 188 -3.40 -18.28 -2.36
N MET A 189 -3.30 -17.66 -1.19
CA MET A 189 -2.05 -17.63 -0.43
C MET A 189 -1.88 -18.93 0.35
N LEU A 190 -0.72 -19.54 0.21
CA LEU A 190 -0.35 -20.79 0.88
C LEU A 190 -0.01 -20.55 2.37
N ASN A 191 -0.25 -21.58 3.20
CA ASN A 191 0.24 -21.56 4.59
C ASN A 191 1.75 -21.62 4.66
N GLU A 192 2.38 -22.46 3.83
CA GLU A 192 3.83 -22.53 3.67
C GLU A 192 4.21 -22.09 2.25
N PRO A 193 5.11 -21.10 2.10
CA PRO A 193 5.63 -20.72 0.79
C PRO A 193 6.34 -21.89 0.11
N ARG A 194 6.07 -22.06 -1.18
CA ARG A 194 6.66 -23.12 -2.00
C ARG A 194 7.90 -22.66 -2.73
N LEU A 195 8.91 -23.52 -2.80
CA LEU A 195 10.08 -23.24 -3.65
C LEU A 195 9.70 -23.44 -5.12
N VAL A 196 9.89 -22.39 -5.91
CA VAL A 196 9.82 -22.44 -7.37
C VAL A 196 11.26 -22.44 -7.90
N ASP A 197 11.65 -23.58 -8.49
CA ASP A 197 12.99 -23.75 -9.03
C ASP A 197 13.00 -23.51 -10.55
N ARG A 198 13.75 -22.51 -10.98
CA ARG A 198 14.03 -22.18 -12.39
C ARG A 198 15.44 -22.59 -12.80
N GLY A 199 15.99 -23.61 -12.14
CA GLY A 199 17.31 -24.19 -12.44
C GLY A 199 18.47 -23.25 -12.13
N SER A 200 19.36 -23.06 -13.07
CA SER A 200 20.59 -22.27 -12.85
C SER A 200 20.32 -20.82 -12.43
N VAL A 201 19.17 -20.25 -12.80
CA VAL A 201 18.77 -18.88 -12.42
C VAL A 201 18.48 -18.82 -10.93
N THR A 202 17.62 -19.71 -10.43
CA THR A 202 17.26 -19.80 -9.01
C THR A 202 18.49 -20.06 -8.16
N ASN A 203 19.32 -21.02 -8.56
CA ASN A 203 20.55 -21.34 -7.85
C ASN A 203 21.50 -20.13 -7.74
N ARG A 204 21.69 -19.39 -8.82
CA ARG A 204 22.55 -18.20 -8.85
C ARG A 204 22.02 -17.08 -7.95
N VAL A 205 20.69 -16.87 -7.97
CA VAL A 205 20.06 -15.75 -7.28
C VAL A 205 19.89 -16.01 -5.79
N PHE A 206 19.53 -17.23 -5.37
CA PHE A 206 19.12 -17.49 -3.98
C PHE A 206 20.05 -18.38 -3.19
N MET A 207 20.83 -19.26 -3.83
CA MET A 207 21.68 -20.24 -3.14
C MET A 207 23.15 -19.82 -3.03
N GLY A 208 23.54 -18.69 -3.63
CA GLY A 208 24.89 -18.14 -3.51
C GLY A 208 25.08 -17.41 -2.19
N GLN A 209 26.16 -17.71 -1.44
CA GLN A 209 26.48 -17.04 -0.18
C GLN A 209 26.73 -15.53 -0.36
N ASP A 210 27.32 -15.14 -1.50
CA ASP A 210 27.70 -13.76 -1.81
C ASP A 210 26.69 -13.05 -2.73
N THR A 211 25.50 -13.58 -2.86
CA THR A 211 24.46 -12.95 -3.69
C THR A 211 24.12 -11.57 -3.18
N ARG A 212 24.11 -10.58 -4.06
CA ARG A 212 23.72 -9.20 -3.77
C ARG A 212 22.61 -8.78 -4.73
N ILE A 213 21.51 -8.34 -4.15
CA ILE A 213 20.33 -7.88 -4.88
C ILE A 213 20.27 -6.37 -4.78
N LEU A 214 20.14 -5.71 -5.92
CA LEU A 214 19.90 -4.27 -5.99
C LEU A 214 18.54 -4.00 -6.62
N GLU A 215 17.65 -3.38 -5.87
CA GLU A 215 16.41 -2.80 -6.40
C GLU A 215 16.56 -1.30 -6.59
N LEU A 216 16.15 -0.83 -7.77
CA LEU A 216 16.12 0.59 -8.11
C LEU A 216 14.70 1.12 -8.04
N ASN A 217 14.53 2.25 -7.37
CA ASN A 217 13.25 2.96 -7.27
C ASN A 217 12.16 2.20 -6.50
N SER A 218 12.52 1.56 -5.39
CA SER A 218 11.54 0.95 -4.49
C SER A 218 10.62 2.00 -3.88
N LYS A 219 9.34 1.66 -3.76
CA LYS A 219 8.31 2.47 -3.07
C LYS A 219 7.70 1.73 -1.89
N SER A 220 7.37 0.46 -2.07
CA SER A 220 6.70 -0.36 -1.07
C SER A 220 7.62 -1.29 -0.31
N GLY A 221 8.79 -1.62 -0.87
CA GLY A 221 9.68 -2.64 -0.32
C GLY A 221 9.24 -4.09 -0.58
N LEU A 222 8.15 -4.33 -1.31
CA LEU A 222 7.62 -5.70 -1.49
C LEU A 222 8.49 -6.57 -2.38
N TYR A 223 9.15 -6.03 -3.40
CA TYR A 223 10.12 -6.78 -4.20
C TYR A 223 11.35 -7.19 -3.36
N PRO A 224 12.02 -6.28 -2.66
CA PRO A 224 13.10 -6.66 -1.74
C PRO A 224 12.66 -7.64 -0.66
N LEU A 225 11.43 -7.54 -0.18
CA LEU A 225 10.88 -8.46 0.83
C LEU A 225 10.82 -9.90 0.31
N TYR A 226 10.34 -10.11 -0.92
CA TYR A 226 10.34 -11.43 -1.57
C TYR A 226 11.76 -11.98 -1.73
N MET A 227 12.68 -11.14 -2.19
CA MET A 227 14.07 -11.51 -2.40
C MET A 227 14.76 -11.88 -1.07
N ALA A 228 14.56 -11.04 -0.05
CA ALA A 228 15.11 -11.26 1.28
C ALA A 228 14.61 -12.57 1.89
N TYR A 229 13.30 -12.83 1.81
CA TYR A 229 12.72 -14.07 2.32
C TYR A 229 13.27 -15.30 1.60
N SER A 230 13.40 -15.24 0.28
CA SER A 230 13.90 -16.37 -0.50
C SER A 230 15.37 -16.68 -0.19
N ILE A 231 16.23 -15.66 -0.04
CA ILE A 231 17.62 -15.84 0.36
C ILE A 231 17.71 -16.36 1.81
N TRP A 232 16.94 -15.76 2.73
CA TRP A 232 16.90 -16.17 4.12
C TRP A 232 16.48 -17.63 4.27
N ARG A 233 15.42 -18.05 3.59
CA ARG A 233 14.94 -19.43 3.67
C ARG A 233 15.94 -20.44 3.13
N GLU A 234 16.61 -20.16 2.02
CA GLU A 234 17.67 -21.02 1.49
C GLU A 234 18.89 -21.07 2.41
N ARG A 235 19.26 -19.95 3.05
CA ARG A 235 20.34 -19.92 4.04
C ARG A 235 20.00 -20.76 5.27
N CYS A 236 18.79 -20.67 5.78
CA CYS A 236 18.32 -21.50 6.88
C CYS A 236 18.37 -23.00 6.51
N ARG A 237 17.95 -23.37 5.31
CA ARG A 237 18.03 -24.76 4.81
C ARG A 237 19.47 -25.24 4.67
N GLU A 238 20.39 -24.37 4.26
CA GLU A 238 21.80 -24.71 4.17
C GLU A 238 22.40 -24.96 5.56
N TRP A 239 22.08 -24.16 6.52
CA TRP A 239 22.52 -24.34 7.90
C TRP A 239 21.95 -25.62 8.52
N GLU A 240 20.71 -25.96 8.23
CA GLU A 240 20.11 -27.24 8.64
C GLU A 240 20.85 -28.43 8.02
N ARG A 241 21.19 -28.37 6.72
CA ARG A 241 21.99 -29.41 6.04
C ARG A 241 23.39 -29.58 6.67
N GLN A 242 23.95 -28.49 7.19
CA GLN A 242 25.22 -28.49 7.89
C GLN A 242 25.12 -28.91 9.37
N GLY A 243 23.90 -29.16 9.88
CA GLY A 243 23.62 -29.63 11.21
C GLY A 243 23.72 -28.56 12.30
N PHE A 244 23.65 -27.28 11.96
CA PHE A 244 23.68 -26.19 12.95
C PHE A 244 22.40 -26.09 13.77
N PHE A 245 21.23 -26.26 13.15
CA PHE A 245 19.93 -26.31 13.81
C PHE A 245 18.87 -26.91 12.89
N GLU A 246 17.68 -27.18 13.43
CA GLU A 246 16.50 -27.56 12.67
C GLU A 246 15.66 -26.29 12.39
N VAL A 247 15.39 -25.99 11.13
CA VAL A 247 14.70 -24.75 10.72
C VAL A 247 13.36 -24.56 11.44
N ASP A 248 12.59 -25.61 11.61
CA ASP A 248 11.27 -25.57 12.27
C ASP A 248 11.35 -25.44 13.80
N LYS A 249 12.56 -25.44 14.38
CA LYS A 249 12.80 -25.28 15.81
C LYS A 249 13.59 -24.01 16.16
N MET A 250 13.84 -23.15 15.17
CA MET A 250 14.50 -21.85 15.43
C MET A 250 13.65 -20.99 16.37
N THR A 251 14.31 -20.34 17.32
CA THR A 251 13.67 -19.28 18.11
C THR A 251 13.46 -18.03 17.27
N ILE A 252 12.57 -17.14 17.71
CA ILE A 252 12.34 -15.86 17.03
C ILE A 252 13.63 -15.03 16.95
N GLU A 253 14.45 -15.08 17.98
CA GLU A 253 15.75 -14.38 18.04
C GLU A 253 16.74 -14.93 17.00
N GLU A 254 16.79 -16.25 16.82
CA GLU A 254 17.64 -16.89 15.81
C GLU A 254 17.15 -16.57 14.39
N GLU A 255 15.84 -16.61 14.15
CA GLU A 255 15.26 -16.18 12.88
C GLU A 255 15.59 -14.71 12.58
N GLN A 256 15.46 -13.84 13.58
CA GLN A 256 15.73 -12.40 13.43
C GLN A 256 17.20 -12.15 13.13
N LEU A 257 18.12 -12.83 13.82
CA LEU A 257 19.57 -12.69 13.58
C LEU A 257 19.93 -13.08 12.15
N ALA A 258 19.39 -14.20 11.67
CA ALA A 258 19.58 -14.65 10.30
C ALA A 258 18.96 -13.70 9.28
N TRP A 259 17.79 -13.13 9.61
CA TRP A 259 17.13 -12.13 8.77
C TRP A 259 17.94 -10.84 8.66
N ASP A 260 18.42 -10.32 9.79
CA ASP A 260 19.21 -9.09 9.83
C ASP A 260 20.52 -9.23 9.04
N ASP A 261 21.15 -10.41 9.09
CA ASP A 261 22.32 -10.71 8.27
C ASP A 261 22.01 -10.66 6.77
N VAL A 262 20.89 -11.24 6.33
CA VAL A 262 20.46 -11.18 4.93
C VAL A 262 20.15 -9.75 4.49
N ILE A 263 19.42 -9.00 5.29
CA ILE A 263 19.10 -7.59 4.98
C ILE A 263 20.38 -6.76 4.86
N ALA A 264 21.32 -6.92 5.80
CA ALA A 264 22.55 -6.12 5.82
C ALA A 264 23.52 -6.45 4.66
N ASN A 265 23.61 -7.72 4.26
CA ASN A 265 24.66 -8.19 3.36
C ASN A 265 24.18 -8.51 1.94
N ASN A 266 22.90 -8.80 1.75
CA ASN A 266 22.38 -9.29 0.48
C ASN A 266 21.39 -8.34 -0.21
N ILE A 267 20.72 -7.43 0.53
CA ILE A 267 19.64 -6.60 -0.01
C ILE A 267 20.06 -5.14 -0.04
N PHE A 268 20.10 -4.56 -1.23
CA PHE A 268 20.42 -3.16 -1.46
C PHE A 268 19.26 -2.50 -2.21
N VAL A 269 18.82 -1.36 -1.71
CA VAL A 269 17.64 -0.68 -2.26
C VAL A 269 17.91 0.80 -2.44
N VAL A 270 17.55 1.33 -3.60
CA VAL A 270 17.57 2.77 -3.89
C VAL A 270 16.15 3.26 -4.00
N CYS A 271 15.79 4.24 -3.19
CA CYS A 271 14.50 4.91 -3.20
C CYS A 271 14.64 6.33 -3.71
N LYS A 272 13.61 6.83 -4.37
CA LYS A 272 13.60 8.18 -4.95
C LYS A 272 13.40 9.28 -3.89
N THR A 273 12.65 8.98 -2.84
CA THR A 273 12.21 9.97 -1.83
C THR A 273 12.40 9.44 -0.41
N PRO A 274 12.49 10.33 0.60
CA PRO A 274 12.57 9.93 2.01
C PRO A 274 11.40 9.05 2.47
N MET A 275 10.18 9.32 2.02
CA MET A 275 9.02 8.50 2.35
C MET A 275 9.14 7.08 1.79
N ALA A 276 9.60 6.94 0.55
CA ALA A 276 9.86 5.63 -0.04
C ALA A 276 10.92 4.85 0.74
N VAL A 277 11.98 5.52 1.22
CA VAL A 277 12.99 4.92 2.13
C VAL A 277 12.33 4.44 3.42
N SER A 278 11.51 5.29 4.04
CA SER A 278 10.86 4.98 5.32
C SER A 278 9.89 3.80 5.19
N ILE A 279 9.06 3.79 4.14
CA ILE A 279 8.15 2.68 3.84
C ILE A 279 8.94 1.38 3.62
N THR A 280 9.96 1.41 2.75
CA THR A 280 10.78 0.24 2.42
C THR A 280 11.50 -0.34 3.63
N LYS A 281 12.05 0.52 4.50
CA LYS A 281 12.71 0.06 5.75
C LYS A 281 11.73 -0.59 6.73
N ARG A 282 10.48 -0.14 6.74
CA ARG A 282 9.44 -0.68 7.62
C ARG A 282 8.84 -1.98 7.09
N THR A 283 8.89 -2.16 5.77
CA THR A 283 8.43 -3.38 5.08
C THR A 283 9.46 -4.49 5.16
#